data_566d5fdf1227aca61bb5ed0ce8f0f935
#
_entry.id   566d5fdf1227aca61bb5ed0ce8f0f935
#
_cell.length_a   1.000
_cell.length_b   1.000
_cell.length_c   1.000
_cell.angle_alpha   90.00
_cell.angle_beta   90.00
_cell.angle_gamma   90.00
#
_symmetry.space_group_name_H-M   'P 1'
#
loop_
_entity.id
_entity.type
_entity.pdbx_description
1 polymer ?
#
loop_
_entity_poly.entity_id
_entity_poly.type
_entity_poly.pdbx_seq_one_letter_code
_entity_poly.pdbx_strand_id
1 'polypeptide(L)'
;MNRTIVVATIDAGPVEVDEPAWCVGHAWQRDIGRNDITHRSVRVTAAADTYSHGYQPLLRLCMAWAPFVDLVPRVVVELDLQGEYEAEEVSHLAGVLRTAAARMEAVAAEAIRLRGDRA
;
A
#
# COMPACT_ATOMS: atom_id res chain seq x y z
N MET A 1 -5.26 -1.60 -18.57
CA MET A 1 -4.26 -1.56 -19.67
C MET A 1 -2.94 -1.05 -19.12
N ASN A 2 -1.87 -1.74 -19.44
CA ASN A 2 -0.54 -1.33 -19.00
C ASN A 2 0.10 -0.43 -20.06
N ARG A 3 1.01 0.42 -19.62
CA ARG A 3 1.82 1.25 -20.50
C ARG A 3 3.30 1.09 -20.16
N THR A 4 4.17 1.36 -21.09
CA THR A 4 5.61 1.35 -20.87
C THR A 4 6.06 2.74 -20.43
N ILE A 5 6.83 2.78 -19.36
CA ILE A 5 7.42 4.02 -18.84
C ILE A 5 8.94 3.84 -18.73
N VAL A 6 9.64 4.96 -18.53
CA VAL A 6 11.08 4.96 -18.29
C VAL A 6 11.34 5.51 -16.89
N VAL A 7 12.10 4.75 -16.10
CA VAL A 7 12.51 5.14 -14.75
C VAL A 7 14.01 5.31 -14.71
N ALA A 8 14.48 6.47 -14.26
CA ALA A 8 15.90 6.73 -14.10
C ALA A 8 16.43 5.98 -12.88
N THR A 9 17.56 5.28 -13.06
CA THR A 9 18.20 4.53 -11.97
C THR A 9 19.65 4.97 -11.79
N ILE A 10 20.21 4.75 -10.61
CA ILE A 10 21.59 5.09 -10.29
C ILE A 10 22.59 4.04 -10.78
N ASP A 11 22.13 2.82 -11.04
CA ASP A 11 23.01 1.69 -11.39
C ASP A 11 22.83 1.19 -12.82
N ALA A 12 21.73 1.50 -13.49
CA ALA A 12 21.41 1.00 -14.82
C ALA A 12 20.92 2.09 -15.79
N GLY A 13 21.00 3.36 -15.39
CA GLY A 13 20.50 4.47 -16.20
C GLY A 13 18.99 4.40 -16.40
N PRO A 14 18.47 4.88 -17.54
CA PRO A 14 17.05 4.77 -17.84
C PRO A 14 16.65 3.31 -18.05
N VAL A 15 15.59 2.88 -17.38
CA VAL A 15 15.06 1.51 -17.45
C VAL A 15 13.63 1.56 -17.93
N GLU A 16 13.31 0.81 -18.97
CA GLU A 16 11.94 0.65 -19.44
C GLU A 16 11.21 -0.36 -18.56
N VAL A 17 10.01 -0.01 -18.13
CA VAL A 17 9.19 -0.83 -17.24
C VAL A 17 7.75 -0.79 -17.73
N ASP A 18 7.10 -1.95 -17.77
CA ASP A 18 5.66 -2.01 -17.98
C ASP A 18 4.96 -1.57 -16.70
N GLU A 19 4.14 -0.54 -16.79
CA GLU A 19 3.43 -0.01 -15.63
C GLU A 19 2.00 -0.50 -15.59
N PRO A 20 1.61 -1.24 -14.54
CA PRO A 20 0.22 -1.65 -14.37
C PRO A 20 -0.71 -0.44 -14.22
N ALA A 21 -1.95 -0.59 -14.66
CA ALA A 21 -2.94 0.48 -14.57
C ALA A 21 -3.19 0.96 -13.13
N TRP A 22 -2.98 0.09 -12.14
CA TRP A 22 -3.18 0.41 -10.73
C TRP A 22 -2.02 1.18 -10.09
N CYS A 23 -0.89 1.34 -10.78
CA CYS A 23 0.27 2.05 -10.24
C CYS A 23 0.03 3.57 -10.25
N VAL A 24 0.39 4.23 -9.16
CA VAL A 24 0.23 5.69 -9.01
C VAL A 24 1.41 6.47 -9.60
N GLY A 25 2.37 5.79 -10.21
CA GLY A 25 3.56 6.43 -10.78
C GLY A 25 4.77 6.29 -9.86
N HIS A 26 5.88 6.92 -10.24
CA HIS A 26 7.17 6.74 -9.58
C HIS A 26 7.79 8.04 -9.07
N ALA A 27 7.03 9.13 -9.01
CA ALA A 27 7.52 10.43 -8.53
C ALA A 27 8.02 10.36 -7.07
N TRP A 28 7.55 9.38 -6.30
CA TRP A 28 7.95 9.13 -4.92
C TRP A 28 9.29 8.40 -4.80
N GLN A 29 9.79 7.83 -5.91
CA GLN A 29 11.08 7.12 -5.93
C GLN A 29 12.15 8.00 -6.56
N ARG A 30 13.27 8.18 -5.87
CA ARG A 30 14.42 8.93 -6.36
C ARG A 30 15.70 8.20 -5.99
N ASP A 31 16.71 8.31 -6.84
CA ASP A 31 18.06 7.79 -6.58
C ASP A 31 18.04 6.31 -6.22
N ILE A 32 17.25 5.54 -6.96
CA ILE A 32 17.06 4.11 -6.73
C ILE A 32 17.81 3.27 -7.74
N GLY A 33 18.14 2.03 -7.36
CA GLY A 33 18.65 1.02 -8.26
C GLY A 33 17.50 0.37 -9.05
N ARG A 34 17.86 -0.33 -10.13
CA ARG A 34 16.92 -1.03 -10.99
C ARG A 34 16.03 -1.98 -10.21
N ASN A 35 16.61 -2.74 -9.27
CA ASN A 35 15.87 -3.73 -8.48
C ASN A 35 14.89 -3.10 -7.49
N ASP A 36 15.05 -1.82 -7.20
CA ASP A 36 14.19 -1.09 -6.25
C ASP A 36 13.02 -0.40 -6.94
N ILE A 37 12.94 -0.43 -8.27
CA ILE A 37 11.78 0.09 -8.97
C ILE A 37 10.54 -0.66 -8.48
N THR A 38 9.57 0.06 -7.95
CA THR A 38 8.40 -0.52 -7.30
C THR A 38 7.12 0.16 -7.79
N HIS A 39 6.19 -0.64 -8.29
CA HIS A 39 4.83 -0.20 -8.55
C HIS A 39 4.07 -0.16 -7.24
N ARG A 40 3.33 0.91 -7.02
CA ARG A 40 2.55 1.10 -5.80
C ARG A 40 1.15 1.56 -6.15
N SER A 41 0.15 0.96 -5.52
CA SER A 41 -1.24 1.38 -5.68
C SER A 41 -1.55 2.59 -4.81
N VAL A 42 -2.74 3.15 -4.99
CA VAL A 42 -3.28 4.17 -4.09
C VAL A 42 -3.25 3.61 -2.67
N ARG A 43 -2.84 4.47 -1.73
CA ARG A 43 -2.83 4.10 -0.31
C ARG A 43 -4.24 4.09 0.24
N VAL A 44 -4.59 2.98 0.89
CA VAL A 44 -5.85 2.81 1.61
C VAL A 44 -5.57 3.01 3.09
N THR A 45 -6.39 3.79 3.76
CA THR A 45 -6.19 4.17 5.16
C THR A 45 -7.43 3.92 5.99
N ALA A 46 -7.23 3.80 7.29
CA ALA A 46 -8.30 3.88 8.28
C ALA A 46 -7.76 4.66 9.48
N ALA A 47 -8.58 5.53 10.04
CA ALA A 47 -8.17 6.39 11.15
C ALA A 47 -9.31 6.51 12.16
N ALA A 48 -8.95 6.74 13.41
CA ALA A 48 -9.88 7.08 14.48
C ALA A 48 -9.72 8.55 14.86
N ASP A 49 -10.81 9.17 15.27
CA ASP A 49 -10.79 10.49 15.86
C ASP A 49 -11.38 10.37 17.25
N THR A 50 -10.54 10.43 18.27
CA THR A 50 -10.94 10.26 19.65
C THR A 50 -10.74 11.53 20.44
N TYR A 51 -11.50 11.71 21.49
CA TYR A 51 -11.37 12.85 22.37
C TYR A 51 -9.99 12.87 23.05
N SER A 52 -9.50 11.70 23.46
CA SER A 52 -8.23 11.59 24.20
C SER A 52 -7.01 11.82 23.32
N HIS A 53 -7.06 11.42 22.04
CA HIS A 53 -5.88 11.38 21.16
C HIS A 53 -6.05 12.18 19.88
N GLY A 54 -7.22 12.75 19.61
CA GLY A 54 -7.51 13.44 18.37
C GLY A 54 -7.49 12.49 17.18
N TYR A 55 -7.14 13.02 16.02
CA TYR A 55 -7.04 12.23 14.78
C TYR A 55 -5.82 11.32 14.86
N GLN A 56 -6.07 10.02 14.69
CA GLN A 56 -5.04 9.00 14.82
C GLN A 56 -5.14 8.02 13.65
N PRO A 57 -4.21 8.08 12.70
CA PRO A 57 -4.18 7.09 11.63
C PRO A 57 -3.76 5.74 12.19
N LEU A 58 -4.57 4.70 11.94
CA LEU A 58 -4.34 3.35 12.45
C LEU A 58 -3.79 2.42 11.39
N LEU A 59 -4.28 2.58 10.16
CA LEU A 59 -3.95 1.67 9.07
C LEU A 59 -3.54 2.45 7.85
N ARG A 60 -2.46 2.02 7.23
CA ARG A 60 -2.09 2.38 5.86
C ARG A 60 -1.72 1.12 5.13
N LEU A 61 -2.30 0.90 3.97
CA LEU A 61 -1.92 -0.25 3.15
C LEU A 61 -2.01 0.08 1.67
N CYS A 62 -1.22 -0.63 0.89
CA CYS A 62 -1.26 -0.56 -0.57
C CYS A 62 -0.69 -1.84 -1.15
N MET A 63 -0.98 -2.07 -2.42
CA MET A 63 -0.23 -3.07 -3.17
C MET A 63 1.12 -2.48 -3.55
N ALA A 64 2.15 -3.31 -3.56
CA ALA A 64 3.49 -2.95 -3.99
C ALA A 64 4.11 -4.11 -4.77
N TRP A 65 4.78 -3.80 -5.87
CA TRP A 65 5.39 -4.82 -6.71
C TRP A 65 6.69 -4.29 -7.30
N ALA A 66 7.80 -4.91 -6.89
CA ALA A 66 9.11 -4.64 -7.47
C ALA A 66 9.34 -5.70 -8.57
N PRO A 67 9.08 -5.38 -9.86
CA PRO A 67 8.96 -6.40 -10.90
C PRO A 67 10.28 -7.11 -11.23
N PHE A 68 11.42 -6.51 -10.89
CA PHE A 68 12.72 -7.14 -11.12
C PHE A 68 13.18 -8.04 -9.96
N VAL A 69 12.41 -8.10 -8.90
CA VAL A 69 12.72 -8.89 -7.68
C VAL A 69 11.59 -9.83 -7.32
N ASP A 70 10.35 -9.37 -7.40
CA ASP A 70 9.17 -10.11 -6.96
C ASP A 70 8.43 -10.70 -8.14
N LEU A 71 7.94 -11.93 -8.01
CA LEU A 71 7.15 -12.59 -9.04
C LEU A 71 5.73 -12.01 -9.12
N VAL A 72 5.19 -11.55 -8.01
CA VAL A 72 3.80 -11.10 -7.90
C VAL A 72 3.70 -9.90 -6.98
N PRO A 73 2.64 -9.09 -7.11
CA PRO A 73 2.39 -8.01 -6.16
C PRO A 73 2.23 -8.51 -4.73
N ARG A 74 2.71 -7.71 -3.80
CA ARG A 74 2.56 -7.91 -2.36
C ARG A 74 1.69 -6.81 -1.77
N VAL A 75 1.30 -6.97 -0.53
CA VAL A 75 0.57 -5.94 0.20
C VAL A 75 1.46 -5.43 1.32
N VAL A 76 1.68 -4.12 1.33
CA VAL A 76 2.38 -3.44 2.42
C VAL A 76 1.34 -2.99 3.43
N VAL A 77 1.49 -3.42 4.67
CA VAL A 77 0.56 -3.10 5.75
C VAL A 77 1.31 -2.39 6.86
N GLU A 78 0.84 -1.21 7.22
CA GLU A 78 1.26 -0.51 8.42
C GLU A 78 0.06 -0.37 9.34
N LEU A 79 0.13 -0.96 10.52
CA LEU A 79 -0.94 -0.91 11.52
C LEU A 79 -0.33 -0.43 12.82
N ASP A 80 -0.86 0.66 13.36
CA ASP A 80 -0.33 1.27 14.59
C ASP A 80 -1.50 1.73 15.47
N LEU A 81 -1.64 1.08 16.61
CA LEU A 81 -2.64 1.44 17.61
C LEU A 81 -2.14 1.05 18.98
N GLN A 82 -1.91 2.06 19.82
CA GLN A 82 -1.61 1.86 21.23
C GLN A 82 -2.00 3.10 22.00
N GLY A 83 -2.28 2.93 23.29
CA GLY A 83 -2.59 4.05 24.16
C GLY A 83 -3.60 3.67 25.24
N GLU A 84 -3.88 4.63 26.09
CA GLU A 84 -4.93 4.53 27.11
C GLU A 84 -6.14 5.33 26.63
N TYR A 85 -7.31 4.74 26.77
CA TYR A 85 -8.55 5.32 26.24
C TYR A 85 -9.66 5.17 27.26
N GLU A 86 -10.61 6.11 27.22
CA GLU A 86 -11.85 5.94 27.93
C GLU A 86 -12.64 4.76 27.36
N ALA A 87 -13.46 4.10 28.17
CA ALA A 87 -14.16 2.89 27.74
C ALA A 87 -15.05 3.13 26.52
N GLU A 88 -15.69 4.29 26.43
CA GLU A 88 -16.55 4.65 25.31
C GLU A 88 -15.74 4.77 24.00
N GLU A 89 -14.51 5.25 24.10
CA GLU A 89 -13.61 5.39 22.94
C GLU A 89 -13.18 4.02 22.42
N VAL A 90 -13.06 3.03 23.30
CA VAL A 90 -12.67 1.66 22.88
C VAL A 90 -13.73 1.06 21.96
N SER A 91 -15.00 1.32 22.21
CA SER A 91 -16.07 0.89 21.30
C SER A 91 -15.95 1.55 19.93
N HIS A 92 -15.59 2.83 19.89
CA HIS A 92 -15.34 3.54 18.64
C HIS A 92 -14.13 2.92 17.91
N LEU A 93 -13.02 2.67 18.61
CA LEU A 93 -11.85 2.04 18.06
C LEU A 93 -12.16 0.65 17.47
N ALA A 94 -12.99 -0.13 18.16
CA ALA A 94 -13.42 -1.43 17.65
C ALA A 94 -14.13 -1.30 16.30
N GLY A 95 -14.98 -0.27 16.15
CA GLY A 95 -15.63 0.01 14.87
C GLY A 95 -14.63 0.37 13.77
N VAL A 96 -13.64 1.20 14.10
CA VAL A 96 -12.59 1.58 13.17
C VAL A 96 -11.76 0.36 12.77
N LEU A 97 -11.45 -0.53 13.71
CA LEU A 97 -10.72 -1.77 13.42
C LEU A 97 -11.50 -2.71 12.50
N ARG A 98 -12.82 -2.78 12.66
CA ARG A 98 -13.66 -3.56 11.73
C ARG A 98 -13.60 -3.00 10.33
N THR A 99 -13.63 -1.68 10.18
CA THR A 99 -13.46 -1.00 8.90
C THR A 99 -12.07 -1.28 8.33
N ALA A 100 -11.03 -1.20 9.16
CA ALA A 100 -9.66 -1.50 8.75
C ALA A 100 -9.55 -2.94 8.23
N ALA A 101 -10.12 -3.89 8.95
CA ALA A 101 -10.12 -5.30 8.56
C ALA A 101 -10.79 -5.50 7.20
N ALA A 102 -11.94 -4.85 6.96
CA ALA A 102 -12.63 -4.94 5.66
C ALA A 102 -11.78 -4.37 4.53
N ARG A 103 -11.10 -3.25 4.76
CA ARG A 103 -10.21 -2.64 3.77
C ARG A 103 -9.00 -3.52 3.49
N MET A 104 -8.43 -4.16 4.51
CA MET A 104 -7.35 -5.12 4.34
C MET A 104 -7.79 -6.30 3.48
N GLU A 105 -8.96 -6.86 3.74
CA GLU A 105 -9.51 -7.97 2.96
C GLU A 105 -9.72 -7.57 1.49
N ALA A 106 -10.22 -6.36 1.24
CA ALA A 106 -10.44 -5.89 -0.12
C ALA A 106 -9.13 -5.75 -0.91
N VAL A 107 -8.10 -5.17 -0.29
CA VAL A 107 -6.78 -5.04 -0.95
C VAL A 107 -6.14 -6.41 -1.16
N ALA A 108 -6.24 -7.30 -0.18
CA ALA A 108 -5.72 -8.66 -0.32
C ALA A 108 -6.41 -9.43 -1.44
N ALA A 109 -7.74 -9.31 -1.54
CA ALA A 109 -8.50 -9.96 -2.61
C ALA A 109 -8.07 -9.46 -4.00
N GLU A 110 -7.84 -8.15 -4.14
CA GLU A 110 -7.36 -7.58 -5.40
C GLU A 110 -5.96 -8.08 -5.74
N ALA A 111 -5.05 -8.13 -4.78
CA ALA A 111 -3.70 -8.66 -5.00
C ALA A 111 -3.74 -10.13 -5.40
N ILE A 112 -4.60 -10.93 -4.78
CA ILE A 112 -4.78 -12.34 -5.12
C ILE A 112 -5.35 -12.48 -6.54
N ARG A 113 -6.32 -11.65 -6.90
CA ARG A 113 -6.89 -11.64 -8.24
C ARG A 113 -5.82 -11.35 -9.30
N LEU A 114 -5.00 -10.33 -9.07
CA LEU A 114 -3.92 -9.96 -9.99
C LEU A 114 -2.89 -11.08 -10.12
N ARG A 115 -2.59 -11.76 -9.04
CA ARG A 115 -1.67 -12.89 -9.03
C ARG A 115 -2.24 -14.07 -9.80
N GLY A 116 -3.53 -14.36 -9.62
CA GLY A 116 -4.23 -15.41 -10.34
C GLY A 116 -4.29 -15.17 -11.84
N ASP A 117 -4.47 -13.91 -12.25
CA ASP A 117 -4.49 -13.53 -13.66
C ASP A 117 -3.17 -13.80 -14.36
N ARG A 118 -2.08 -14.03 -13.62
CA ARG A 118 -0.75 -14.30 -14.14
C ARG A 118 -0.41 -15.77 -14.25
N ALA A 119 -1.25 -16.62 -13.67
CA ALA A 119 -1.01 -18.06 -13.62
C ALA A 119 -1.40 -18.77 -14.98
#